data_a03e1c239fcb6adbac091c0fe1eaddaf
#
_entry.id   a03e1c239fcb6adbac091c0fe1eaddaf
#
_cell.length_a   1.000
_cell.length_b   1.000
_cell.length_c   1.000
_cell.angle_alpha   90.00
_cell.angle_beta   90.00
_cell.angle_gamma   90.00
#
_symmetry.space_group_name_H-M   'P 1'
#
loop_
_entity.id
_entity.type
_entity.pdbx_description
1 polymer ?
#
loop_
_entity_poly.entity_id
_entity_poly.type
_entity_poly.pdbx_seq_one_letter_code
_entity_poly.pdbx_strand_id
1 'polypeptide(L)'
;CPGTTVVGTSEVRGYELLFRGVATIEPRENASVPVLLWKISPRNEKALDRYEGWPHLYRKENLEVEIEGKNVSAMVYVMNDGRQAAMPHSGYYSVIVKGYQTAGMDEDVLKAALMRTKEVMKQERSHRVEEPSQQYSMFDGMNM
;
A
#
# COMPACT_ATOMS: atom_id res chain seq x y z
N CYS A 1 10.49 -2.86 -16.10
CA CYS A 1 11.29 -1.76 -16.68
C CYS A 1 12.62 -2.27 -17.20
N PRO A 2 12.98 -1.99 -18.46
CA PRO A 2 14.30 -2.35 -18.96
C PRO A 2 15.40 -1.71 -18.14
N GLY A 3 16.45 -2.47 -17.87
CA GLY A 3 17.62 -1.96 -17.15
C GLY A 3 17.49 -1.98 -15.64
N THR A 4 16.37 -2.47 -15.10
CA THR A 4 16.25 -2.65 -13.64
C THR A 4 16.93 -3.95 -13.23
N THR A 5 17.43 -3.96 -11.99
CA THR A 5 18.10 -5.13 -11.44
C THR A 5 17.54 -5.40 -10.04
N VAL A 6 17.21 -6.66 -9.78
CA VAL A 6 16.79 -7.07 -8.44
C VAL A 6 18.02 -7.05 -7.53
N VAL A 7 17.89 -6.35 -6.39
CA VAL A 7 18.95 -6.30 -5.38
C VAL A 7 18.75 -7.41 -4.36
N GLY A 8 17.52 -7.62 -3.92
CA GLY A 8 17.20 -8.65 -2.94
C GLY A 8 15.94 -8.32 -2.17
N THR A 9 15.65 -9.11 -1.15
CA THR A 9 14.50 -8.91 -0.30
C THR A 9 14.92 -8.32 1.03
N SER A 10 14.02 -7.57 1.66
CA SER A 10 14.22 -7.00 2.97
C SER A 10 12.85 -6.79 3.63
N GLU A 11 12.82 -6.05 4.73
CA GLU A 11 11.59 -5.72 5.42
C GLU A 11 11.56 -4.24 5.75
N VAL A 12 10.38 -3.65 5.65
CA VAL A 12 10.12 -2.29 6.14
C VAL A 12 9.44 -2.43 7.49
N ARG A 13 10.08 -1.94 8.53
CA ARG A 13 9.57 -2.01 9.91
C ARG A 13 8.70 -0.81 10.22
N GLY A 14 7.68 -1.03 11.05
CA GLY A 14 6.77 0.03 11.45
C GLY A 14 5.67 0.32 10.45
N TYR A 15 5.42 -0.61 9.55
CA TYR A 15 4.36 -0.50 8.54
C TYR A 15 3.62 -1.82 8.41
N GLU A 16 2.39 -1.75 7.94
CA GLU A 16 1.61 -2.95 7.60
C GLU A 16 1.05 -2.83 6.20
N LEU A 17 0.83 -3.96 5.57
CA LEU A 17 0.26 -4.03 4.24
C LEU A 17 -1.27 -3.98 4.34
N LEU A 18 -1.89 -3.20 3.48
CA LEU A 18 -3.35 -3.06 3.42
C LEU A 18 -3.77 -2.90 1.98
N PHE A 19 -5.02 -3.24 1.68
CA PHE A 19 -5.58 -3.01 0.35
C PHE A 19 -6.60 -1.87 0.40
N ARG A 20 -6.47 -0.96 -0.56
CA ARG A 20 -7.45 0.09 -0.81
C ARG A 20 -7.79 0.05 -2.30
N GLY A 21 -8.26 -1.15 -2.74
CA GLY A 21 -8.40 -1.51 -4.13
C GLY A 21 -7.11 -2.03 -4.72
N VAL A 22 -5.99 -1.44 -4.34
CA VAL A 22 -4.63 -1.90 -4.66
C VAL A 22 -3.83 -1.91 -3.37
N ALA A 23 -2.66 -2.54 -3.41
CA ALA A 23 -1.82 -2.67 -2.23
C ALA A 23 -1.19 -1.33 -1.83
N THR A 24 -1.14 -1.07 -0.53
CA THR A 24 -0.42 0.06 0.02
C THR A 24 0.13 -0.32 1.39
N ILE A 25 1.04 0.48 1.91
CA ILE A 25 1.55 0.27 3.27
C ILE A 25 1.18 1.48 4.11
N GLU A 26 0.91 1.23 5.39
CA GLU A 26 0.52 2.26 6.34
C GLU A 26 1.26 2.07 7.64
N PRO A 27 1.56 3.16 8.36
CA PRO A 27 2.28 3.05 9.63
C PRO A 27 1.55 2.16 10.63
N ARG A 28 2.29 1.26 11.23
CA ARG A 28 1.77 0.39 12.28
C ARG A 28 2.92 -0.05 13.19
N GLU A 29 2.86 0.33 14.44
CA GLU A 29 3.86 -0.04 15.42
C GLU A 29 3.92 -1.57 15.57
N ASN A 30 5.15 -2.09 15.67
CA ASN A 30 5.42 -3.52 15.82
C ASN A 30 5.02 -4.41 14.65
N ALA A 31 4.77 -3.81 13.49
CA ALA A 31 4.51 -4.55 12.27
C ALA A 31 5.68 -4.41 11.30
N SER A 32 5.70 -5.25 10.27
CA SER A 32 6.68 -5.13 9.19
C SER A 32 6.09 -5.67 7.90
N VAL A 33 6.63 -5.22 6.77
CA VAL A 33 6.20 -5.63 5.44
C VAL A 33 7.41 -6.12 4.67
N PRO A 34 7.37 -7.33 4.09
CA PRO A 34 8.46 -7.78 3.23
C PRO A 34 8.45 -7.01 1.92
N VAL A 35 9.63 -6.71 1.42
CA VAL A 35 9.78 -5.93 0.20
C VAL A 35 10.84 -6.56 -0.70
N LEU A 36 10.66 -6.35 -2.00
CA LEU A 36 11.65 -6.71 -3.01
C LEU A 36 12.29 -5.41 -3.49
N LEU A 37 13.61 -5.31 -3.37
CA LEU A 37 14.34 -4.11 -3.73
C LEU A 37 14.87 -4.19 -5.14
N TRP A 38 14.69 -3.11 -5.88
CA TRP A 38 15.16 -2.99 -7.26
C TRP A 38 16.11 -1.80 -7.37
N LYS A 39 17.16 -1.98 -8.15
CA LYS A 39 18.01 -0.86 -8.54
C LYS A 39 17.45 -0.28 -9.83
N ILE A 40 17.09 0.99 -9.81
CA ILE A 40 16.47 1.65 -10.97
C ILE A 40 17.25 2.91 -11.33
N SER A 41 17.14 3.31 -12.60
CA SER A 41 17.72 4.55 -13.08
C SER A 41 16.67 5.68 -12.99
N PRO A 42 17.09 6.96 -13.11
CA PRO A 42 16.11 8.06 -13.18
C PRO A 42 15.10 7.89 -14.32
N ARG A 43 15.51 7.28 -15.42
CA ARG A 43 14.61 7.01 -16.54
C ARG A 43 13.56 5.97 -16.17
N ASN A 44 13.96 4.94 -15.44
CA ASN A 44 13.03 3.92 -14.95
C ASN A 44 12.05 4.56 -13.96
N GLU A 45 12.53 5.46 -13.11
CA GLU A 45 11.67 6.13 -12.13
C GLU A 45 10.59 6.95 -12.83
N LYS A 46 10.91 7.66 -13.90
CA LYS A 46 9.92 8.43 -14.67
C LYS A 46 8.83 7.53 -15.26
N ALA A 47 9.23 6.35 -15.75
CA ALA A 47 8.28 5.39 -16.29
C ALA A 47 7.34 4.87 -15.19
N LEU A 48 7.90 4.58 -14.00
CA LEU A 48 7.10 4.14 -12.87
C LEU A 48 6.17 5.24 -12.38
N ASP A 49 6.63 6.51 -12.37
CA ASP A 49 5.79 7.64 -11.99
C ASP A 49 4.51 7.67 -12.80
N ARG A 50 4.62 7.47 -14.10
CA ARG A 50 3.45 7.44 -14.97
C ARG A 50 2.57 6.24 -14.71
N TYR A 51 3.18 5.08 -14.50
CA TYR A 51 2.45 3.84 -14.25
C TYR A 51 1.66 3.92 -12.94
N GLU A 52 2.29 4.46 -11.89
CA GLU A 52 1.68 4.56 -10.58
C GLU A 52 0.75 5.76 -10.41
N GLY A 53 0.74 6.68 -11.37
CA GLY A 53 -0.10 7.88 -11.28
C GLY A 53 0.42 8.91 -10.29
N TRP A 54 1.74 9.00 -10.15
CA TRP A 54 2.37 9.99 -9.28
C TRP A 54 2.22 11.39 -9.91
N PRO A 55 1.93 12.45 -9.14
CA PRO A 55 1.68 12.45 -7.69
C PRO A 55 0.21 12.35 -7.29
N HIS A 56 -0.70 12.11 -8.22
CA HIS A 56 -2.14 12.18 -7.96
C HIS A 56 -2.65 10.99 -7.15
N LEU A 57 -2.26 9.77 -7.50
CA LEU A 57 -2.70 8.56 -6.81
C LEU A 57 -1.73 8.15 -5.71
N TYR A 58 -0.45 8.33 -5.95
CA TYR A 58 0.62 7.90 -5.03
C TYR A 58 1.56 9.05 -4.78
N ARG A 59 2.12 9.07 -3.57
CA ARG A 59 3.26 9.93 -3.23
C ARG A 59 4.49 9.06 -3.09
N LYS A 60 5.65 9.66 -3.15
CA LYS A 60 6.92 8.96 -2.94
C LYS A 60 7.41 9.21 -1.53
N GLU A 61 7.85 8.15 -0.88
CA GLU A 61 8.50 8.25 0.42
C GLU A 61 9.80 7.48 0.38
N ASN A 62 10.77 7.94 1.14
CA ASN A 62 12.03 7.21 1.30
C ASN A 62 12.00 6.53 2.66
N LEU A 63 12.16 5.22 2.64
CA LEU A 63 12.16 4.42 3.85
C LEU A 63 13.49 3.70 3.98
N GLU A 64 13.93 3.52 5.21
CA GLU A 64 15.15 2.78 5.45
C GLU A 64 14.88 1.29 5.48
N VAL A 65 15.68 0.55 4.74
CA VAL A 65 15.62 -0.91 4.72
C VAL A 65 17.03 -1.46 4.89
N GLU A 66 17.13 -2.66 5.42
CA GLU A 66 18.42 -3.31 5.62
C GLU A 66 18.68 -4.28 4.48
N ILE A 67 19.85 -4.17 3.87
CA ILE A 67 20.31 -5.07 2.81
C ILE A 67 21.76 -5.44 3.14
N GLU A 68 22.02 -6.74 3.26
CA GLU A 68 23.37 -7.25 3.55
C GLU A 68 24.02 -6.56 4.75
N GLY A 69 23.22 -6.32 5.81
CA GLY A 69 23.70 -5.68 7.03
C GLY A 69 23.86 -4.18 6.96
N LYS A 70 23.49 -3.55 5.86
CA LYS A 70 23.59 -2.10 5.69
C LYS A 70 22.21 -1.49 5.56
N ASN A 71 22.02 -0.33 6.19
CA ASN A 71 20.79 0.45 6.02
C ASN A 71 20.90 1.27 4.75
N VAL A 72 19.92 1.13 3.87
CA VAL A 72 19.84 1.93 2.65
C VAL A 72 18.49 2.63 2.59
N SER A 73 18.48 3.79 1.96
CA SER A 73 17.24 4.53 1.72
C SER A 73 16.64 4.03 0.42
N ALA A 74 15.40 3.56 0.49
CA ALA A 74 14.69 3.06 -0.68
C ALA A 74 13.43 3.89 -0.91
N MET A 75 13.16 4.20 -2.17
CA MET A 75 11.94 4.93 -2.55
C MET A 75 10.79 3.95 -2.68
N VAL A 76 9.64 4.33 -2.15
CA VAL A 76 8.42 3.54 -2.26
C VAL A 76 7.27 4.46 -2.64
N TYR A 77 6.36 3.96 -3.48
CA TYR A 77 5.12 4.66 -3.78
C TYR A 77 4.10 4.29 -2.71
N VAL A 78 3.57 5.31 -2.04
CA VAL A 78 2.55 5.12 -0.99
C VAL A 78 1.29 5.84 -1.45
N MET A 79 0.16 5.16 -1.31
CA MET A 79 -1.12 5.71 -1.73
C MET A 79 -1.44 6.98 -0.94
N ASN A 80 -1.91 8.00 -1.67
CA ASN A 80 -2.33 9.25 -1.04
C ASN A 80 -3.55 9.01 -0.16
N ASP A 81 -3.69 9.84 0.88
CA ASP A 81 -4.80 9.73 1.81
C ASP A 81 -6.15 9.96 1.15
N GLY A 82 -7.19 9.48 1.78
CA GLY A 82 -8.57 9.72 1.32
C GLY A 82 -9.21 8.54 0.63
N ARG A 83 -8.47 7.50 0.28
CA ARG A 83 -9.05 6.30 -0.30
C ARG A 83 -9.54 5.37 0.78
N GLN A 84 -10.71 4.77 0.53
CA GLN A 84 -11.31 3.83 1.45
C GLN A 84 -10.65 2.45 1.29
N ALA A 85 -10.65 1.68 2.37
CA ALA A 85 -10.23 0.29 2.31
C ALA A 85 -11.16 -0.47 1.37
N ALA A 86 -10.58 -1.29 0.50
CA ALA A 86 -11.34 -2.07 -0.48
C ALA A 86 -10.53 -3.29 -0.88
N MET A 87 -11.24 -4.40 -1.09
CA MET A 87 -10.61 -5.64 -1.50
C MET A 87 -10.05 -5.51 -2.92
N PRO A 88 -8.90 -6.12 -3.21
CA PRO A 88 -8.33 -6.08 -4.54
C PRO A 88 -9.11 -6.96 -5.52
N HIS A 89 -9.09 -6.60 -6.80
CA HIS A 89 -9.60 -7.47 -7.85
C HIS A 89 -8.79 -8.77 -7.89
N SER A 90 -9.46 -9.87 -8.25
CA SER A 90 -8.82 -11.20 -8.26
C SER A 90 -7.60 -11.25 -9.19
N GLY A 91 -7.69 -10.63 -10.37
CA GLY A 91 -6.57 -10.60 -11.31
C GLY A 91 -5.37 -9.88 -10.76
N TYR A 92 -5.59 -8.73 -10.14
CA TYR A 92 -4.54 -7.96 -9.50
C TYR A 92 -3.93 -8.74 -8.34
N TYR A 93 -4.77 -9.33 -7.50
CA TYR A 93 -4.29 -10.11 -6.35
C TYR A 93 -3.45 -11.29 -6.80
N SER A 94 -3.86 -11.99 -7.86
CA SER A 94 -3.11 -13.12 -8.41
C SER A 94 -1.70 -12.72 -8.86
N VAL A 95 -1.56 -11.54 -9.44
CA VAL A 95 -0.25 -11.03 -9.86
C VAL A 95 0.66 -10.80 -8.64
N ILE A 96 0.10 -10.25 -7.57
CA ILE A 96 0.86 -10.02 -6.33
C ILE A 96 1.27 -11.34 -5.69
N VAL A 97 0.36 -12.32 -5.64
CA VAL A 97 0.68 -13.65 -5.12
C VAL A 97 1.84 -14.26 -5.88
N LYS A 98 1.79 -14.18 -7.20
CA LYS A 98 2.86 -14.71 -8.04
C LYS A 98 4.19 -13.99 -7.80
N GLY A 99 4.12 -12.67 -7.61
CA GLY A 99 5.31 -11.89 -7.28
C GLY A 99 5.93 -12.32 -5.95
N TYR A 100 5.11 -12.56 -4.93
CA TYR A 100 5.58 -13.05 -3.65
C TYR A 100 6.24 -14.43 -3.79
N GLN A 101 5.60 -15.32 -4.54
CA GLN A 101 6.16 -16.66 -4.78
C GLN A 101 7.50 -16.58 -5.48
N THR A 102 7.60 -15.78 -6.52
CA THR A 102 8.84 -15.61 -7.29
C THR A 102 9.95 -15.03 -6.43
N ALA A 103 9.63 -14.09 -5.54
CA ALA A 103 10.61 -13.46 -4.66
C ALA A 103 10.93 -14.29 -3.42
N GLY A 104 10.21 -15.39 -3.20
CA GLY A 104 10.39 -16.21 -2.00
C GLY A 104 9.83 -15.57 -0.74
N MET A 105 8.88 -14.66 -0.88
CA MET A 105 8.25 -14.01 0.26
C MET A 105 7.01 -14.78 0.69
N ASP A 106 6.67 -14.69 1.99
CA ASP A 106 5.60 -15.46 2.59
C ASP A 106 4.22 -14.96 2.16
N GLU A 107 3.44 -15.81 1.49
CA GLU A 107 2.09 -15.47 1.05
C GLU A 107 1.12 -15.22 2.20
N ASP A 108 1.43 -15.71 3.41
CA ASP A 108 0.56 -15.48 4.56
C ASP A 108 0.46 -13.99 4.90
N VAL A 109 1.47 -13.21 4.54
CA VAL A 109 1.43 -11.75 4.66
C VAL A 109 0.26 -11.18 3.86
N LEU A 110 0.03 -11.70 2.65
CA LEU A 110 -1.07 -11.25 1.80
C LEU A 110 -2.43 -11.65 2.38
N LYS A 111 -2.53 -12.87 2.91
CA LYS A 111 -3.77 -13.33 3.53
C LYS A 111 -4.11 -12.51 4.76
N ALA A 112 -3.11 -12.20 5.58
CA ALA A 112 -3.29 -11.35 6.75
C ALA A 112 -3.74 -9.94 6.33
N ALA A 113 -3.17 -9.42 5.24
CA ALA A 113 -3.56 -8.12 4.72
C ALA A 113 -5.01 -8.11 4.24
N LEU A 114 -5.49 -9.19 3.61
CA LEU A 114 -6.89 -9.30 3.21
C LEU A 114 -7.82 -9.27 4.42
N MET A 115 -7.49 -10.00 5.48
CA MET A 115 -8.29 -10.03 6.70
C MET A 115 -8.32 -8.66 7.37
N ARG A 116 -7.17 -8.01 7.44
CA ARG A 116 -7.04 -6.68 8.00
C ARG A 116 -7.86 -5.66 7.20
N THR A 117 -7.83 -5.78 5.88
CA THR A 117 -8.61 -4.92 4.99
C THR A 117 -10.10 -5.06 5.26
N LYS A 118 -10.59 -6.28 5.43
CA LYS A 118 -12.00 -6.51 5.77
C LYS A 118 -12.38 -5.85 7.07
N GLU A 119 -11.51 -5.90 8.06
CA GLU A 119 -11.76 -5.28 9.36
C GLU A 119 -11.82 -3.76 9.25
N VAL A 120 -10.87 -3.16 8.51
CA VAL A 120 -10.87 -1.72 8.28
C VAL A 120 -12.11 -1.30 7.50
N MET A 121 -12.54 -2.09 6.52
CA MET A 121 -13.77 -1.82 5.78
C MET A 121 -14.99 -1.75 6.69
N LYS A 122 -15.08 -2.65 7.66
CA LYS A 122 -16.17 -2.64 8.64
C LYS A 122 -16.13 -1.39 9.48
N GLN A 123 -14.96 -0.99 9.97
CA GLN A 123 -14.79 0.20 10.79
C GLN A 123 -15.17 1.45 10.02
N GLU A 124 -14.71 1.58 8.79
CA GLU A 124 -15.02 2.74 7.95
C GLU A 124 -16.50 2.81 7.62
N ARG A 125 -17.13 1.66 7.41
CA ARG A 125 -18.57 1.60 7.13
C ARG A 125 -19.40 2.05 8.32
N SER A 126 -19.05 1.59 9.52
CA SER A 126 -19.73 2.01 10.75
C SER A 126 -19.59 3.50 10.97
N HIS A 127 -18.41 4.04 10.76
CA HIS A 127 -18.17 5.47 10.93
C HIS A 127 -19.02 6.29 9.96
N ARG A 128 -19.12 5.83 8.70
CA ARG A 128 -19.93 6.54 7.70
C ARG A 128 -21.41 6.54 8.02
N VAL A 129 -21.90 5.47 8.62
CA VAL A 129 -23.32 5.41 9.03
C VAL A 129 -23.61 6.44 10.11
N GLU A 130 -22.69 6.69 11.02
CA GLU A 130 -22.88 7.65 12.09
C GLU A 130 -22.81 9.09 11.61
N GLU A 131 -21.85 9.40 10.76
CA GLU A 131 -21.62 10.76 10.28
C GLU A 131 -22.80 11.35 9.50
N PRO A 132 -23.36 10.63 8.54
CA PRO A 132 -24.50 11.19 7.79
C PRO A 132 -25.68 11.58 8.67
N SER A 133 -25.95 10.84 9.74
CA SER A 133 -27.02 11.19 10.66
C SER A 133 -26.80 12.55 11.29
N GLN A 134 -25.58 12.84 11.69
CA GLN A 134 -25.21 14.13 12.26
C GLN A 134 -25.33 15.24 11.24
N GLN A 135 -24.92 14.98 10.02
CA GLN A 135 -25.00 15.95 8.95
C GLN A 135 -26.44 16.32 8.63
N TYR A 136 -27.32 15.36 8.59
CA TYR A 136 -28.71 15.61 8.29
C TYR A 136 -29.38 16.43 9.37
N SER A 137 -28.96 16.29 10.59
CA SER A 137 -29.48 17.10 11.66
C SER A 137 -29.10 18.57 11.50
N MET A 138 -28.06 18.84 10.76
CA MET A 138 -27.67 20.20 10.45
C MET A 138 -28.50 20.82 9.36
N PHE A 139 -28.93 19.99 8.46
CA PHE A 139 -29.62 20.53 7.33
C PHE A 139 -31.01 20.94 7.52
N ASP A 140 -30.50 20.24 7.21
CA ASP A 140 -31.14 20.70 6.90
C ASP A 140 -31.13 21.63 6.85
N GLY A 141 -30.88 21.50 6.64
CA GLY A 141 -30.57 22.36 6.25
C GLY A 141 -29.93 22.53 5.68
N MET A 142 -29.54 21.84 5.13
CA MET A 142 -29.15 22.10 4.73
C MET A 142 -29.12 22.01 4.24
N ASN A 143 -29.37 21.57 3.75
CA ASN A 143 -29.53 21.63 3.67
C ASN A 143 -29.42 21.61 3.45
N MET A 144 -29.32 21.01 3.30
CA MET A 144 -29.32 21.11 3.42
C MET A 144 -29.29 21.19 3.65
#